data_700ef988c6876b957b52f7a9e9561400
#
_entry.id   700ef988c6876b957b52f7a9e9561400
#
_cell.length_a   1.000
_cell.length_b   1.000
_cell.length_c   1.000
_cell.angle_alpha   90.00
_cell.angle_beta   90.00
_cell.angle_gamma   90.00
#
_symmetry.space_group_name_H-M   'P 1'
#
loop_
_entity.id
_entity.type
_entity.pdbx_description
1 polymer ?
#
loop_
_entity_poly.entity_id
_entity_poly.type
_entity_poly.pdbx_seq_one_letter_code
_entity_poly.pdbx_strand_id
1 'polypeptide(L)'
;MENFDIKDKSLAEGGRRRIKWAEREMPVLRSIHERFVKERPFEGIRMSACLHVTTETANLMTTLQAGGADVVLVASNPLSTQDDVAASLVMHNEIPVHAIKGEDNATYYKHINSAIDHKPHITMDDGADVVSTLHKDRRDFLKDVIGGTEETTTGVIRLRAMAADGALAFPVVAVNDAMTKHFFDNRYGTGQSTMDGIIRATNLLIAGKTFVVGGYGWCARGLAMRARGMGANVIVTEIDPLKALEAVMDGFRVMTMVEAAPLGDIFCTLTGDLHVLDKHHFEAMKAVSYTHLRAHETR
;
A
#
# COMPACT_ATOMS: atom_id res chain seq x y z
N MET A 1 30.12 -2.94 7.82
CA MET A 1 28.92 -3.76 7.48
C MET A 1 28.19 -3.02 6.38
N GLU A 2 27.66 -3.72 5.39
CA GLU A 2 26.86 -3.08 4.35
C GLU A 2 25.59 -2.51 5.00
N ASN A 3 25.23 -1.27 4.67
CA ASN A 3 24.08 -0.57 5.26
C ASN A 3 22.78 -0.83 4.45
N PHE A 4 22.55 -2.08 4.04
CA PHE A 4 21.35 -2.53 3.33
C PHE A 4 21.16 -4.04 3.47
N ASP A 5 19.96 -4.53 3.23
CA ASP A 5 19.59 -5.95 3.21
C ASP A 5 18.61 -6.19 2.05
N ILE A 6 19.11 -6.71 0.95
CA ILE A 6 18.37 -6.95 -0.29
C ILE A 6 18.68 -8.36 -0.83
N LYS A 7 17.82 -8.88 -1.66
CA LYS A 7 17.91 -10.25 -2.15
C LYS A 7 19.15 -10.53 -3.02
N ASP A 8 19.41 -9.69 -4.02
CA ASP A 8 20.46 -9.91 -5.02
C ASP A 8 20.83 -8.60 -5.75
N LYS A 9 22.08 -8.17 -5.59
CA LYS A 9 22.64 -6.98 -6.26
C LYS A 9 22.66 -7.10 -7.78
N SER A 10 22.76 -8.32 -8.33
CA SER A 10 22.85 -8.54 -9.78
C SER A 10 21.59 -8.12 -10.54
N LEU A 11 20.46 -7.95 -9.84
CA LEU A 11 19.18 -7.51 -10.41
C LEU A 11 19.12 -6.00 -10.72
N ALA A 12 20.10 -5.22 -10.25
CA ALA A 12 20.06 -3.75 -10.27
C ALA A 12 19.81 -3.15 -11.67
N GLU A 13 20.41 -3.68 -12.71
CA GLU A 13 20.27 -3.12 -14.07
C GLU A 13 18.86 -3.36 -14.63
N GLY A 14 18.21 -4.47 -14.26
CA GLY A 14 16.80 -4.72 -14.57
C GLY A 14 15.90 -3.68 -13.90
N GLY A 15 16.11 -3.45 -12.61
CA GLY A 15 15.39 -2.46 -11.82
C GLY A 15 15.54 -1.05 -12.36
N ARG A 16 16.77 -0.64 -12.75
CA ARG A 16 17.04 0.68 -13.33
C ARG A 16 16.20 0.97 -14.58
N ARG A 17 16.09 -0.01 -15.47
CA ARG A 17 15.26 0.13 -16.69
C ARG A 17 13.78 0.29 -16.36
N ARG A 18 13.28 -0.46 -15.38
CA ARG A 18 11.88 -0.38 -14.94
C ARG A 18 11.57 0.93 -14.22
N ILE A 19 12.47 1.41 -13.36
CA ILE A 19 12.33 2.73 -12.68
C ILE A 19 12.24 3.85 -13.72
N LYS A 20 13.13 3.85 -14.72
CA LYS A 20 13.08 4.82 -15.83
C LYS A 20 11.80 4.73 -16.67
N TRP A 21 11.26 3.53 -16.84
CA TRP A 21 9.98 3.36 -17.51
C TRP A 21 8.84 4.03 -16.72
N ALA A 22 8.75 3.76 -15.41
CA ALA A 22 7.73 4.36 -14.55
C ALA A 22 7.86 5.89 -14.46
N GLU A 23 9.08 6.42 -14.41
CA GLU A 23 9.36 7.86 -14.39
C GLU A 23 8.63 8.61 -15.52
N ARG A 24 8.49 8.00 -16.70
CA ARG A 24 7.83 8.62 -17.86
C ARG A 24 6.36 8.94 -17.59
N GLU A 25 5.71 8.13 -16.77
CA GLU A 25 4.31 8.26 -16.39
C GLU A 25 4.10 9.14 -15.15
N MET A 26 5.18 9.76 -14.61
CA MET A 26 5.17 10.56 -13.38
C MET A 26 5.58 12.03 -13.64
N PRO A 27 4.89 12.78 -14.52
CA PRO A 27 5.33 14.13 -14.94
C PRO A 27 5.34 15.14 -13.80
N VAL A 28 4.41 15.02 -12.84
CA VAL A 28 4.35 15.92 -11.67
C VAL A 28 5.56 15.68 -10.77
N LEU A 29 5.90 14.41 -10.49
CA LEU A 29 7.06 14.09 -9.66
C LEU A 29 8.36 14.52 -10.33
N ARG A 30 8.50 14.39 -11.66
CA ARG A 30 9.66 14.94 -12.40
C ARG A 30 9.79 16.43 -12.23
N SER A 31 8.69 17.19 -12.34
CA SER A 31 8.71 18.63 -12.10
C SER A 31 9.13 18.99 -10.67
N ILE A 32 8.68 18.19 -9.68
CA ILE A 32 9.11 18.35 -8.29
C ILE A 32 10.60 17.99 -8.15
N HIS A 33 11.07 16.93 -8.79
CA HIS A 33 12.48 16.56 -8.79
C HIS A 33 13.37 17.69 -9.32
N GLU A 34 13.02 18.28 -10.48
CA GLU A 34 13.76 19.43 -11.06
C GLU A 34 13.81 20.64 -10.13
N ARG A 35 12.74 20.89 -9.39
CA ARG A 35 12.67 21.93 -8.38
C ARG A 35 13.54 21.58 -7.18
N PHE A 36 13.46 20.35 -6.67
CA PHE A 36 14.21 19.91 -5.49
C PHE A 36 15.72 19.86 -5.70
N VAL A 37 16.18 19.54 -6.92
CA VAL A 37 17.60 19.66 -7.28
C VAL A 37 18.13 21.05 -7.06
N LYS A 38 17.31 22.09 -7.30
CA LYS A 38 17.70 23.51 -7.17
C LYS A 38 17.54 24.01 -5.73
N GLU A 39 16.40 23.70 -5.10
CA GLU A 39 16.01 24.27 -3.82
C GLU A 39 16.61 23.52 -2.62
N ARG A 40 16.90 22.22 -2.76
CA ARG A 40 17.38 21.32 -1.71
C ARG A 40 16.60 21.47 -0.38
N PRO A 41 15.26 21.35 -0.39
CA PRO A 41 14.43 21.68 0.77
C PRO A 41 14.63 20.75 1.97
N PHE A 42 15.30 19.62 1.78
CA PHE A 42 15.55 18.61 2.83
C PHE A 42 17.01 18.48 3.21
N GLU A 43 17.83 19.51 2.94
CA GLU A 43 19.23 19.48 3.32
C GLU A 43 19.40 19.21 4.83
N GLY A 44 20.15 18.18 5.19
CA GLY A 44 20.39 17.76 6.58
C GLY A 44 19.22 17.01 7.24
N ILE A 45 18.15 16.70 6.51
CA ILE A 45 17.00 15.93 7.01
C ILE A 45 17.19 14.45 6.73
N ARG A 46 17.09 13.63 7.79
CA ARG A 46 17.03 12.16 7.68
C ARG A 46 15.57 11.74 7.55
N MET A 47 15.27 10.93 6.52
CA MET A 47 13.94 10.41 6.26
C MET A 47 13.95 8.87 6.26
N SER A 48 13.09 8.27 7.04
CA SER A 48 12.87 6.82 7.02
C SER A 48 11.52 6.52 6.38
N ALA A 49 11.58 5.83 5.25
CA ALA A 49 10.41 5.47 4.45
C ALA A 49 10.10 3.98 4.62
N CYS A 50 8.87 3.69 5.05
CA CYS A 50 8.29 2.35 5.11
C CYS A 50 7.15 2.28 4.09
N LEU A 51 7.49 1.92 2.86
CA LEU A 51 6.60 1.98 1.70
C LEU A 51 6.71 0.70 0.87
N HIS A 52 5.77 0.44 -0.02
CA HIS A 52 5.95 -0.62 -1.01
C HIS A 52 7.18 -0.33 -1.89
N VAL A 53 8.12 -1.26 -1.98
CA VAL A 53 9.35 -1.07 -2.76
C VAL A 53 9.07 -1.35 -4.23
N THR A 54 8.52 -0.34 -4.90
CA THR A 54 8.11 -0.38 -6.32
C THR A 54 8.87 0.63 -7.16
N THR A 55 8.68 0.59 -8.46
CA THR A 55 9.28 1.55 -9.41
C THR A 55 8.87 3.00 -9.14
N GLU A 56 7.64 3.21 -8.68
CA GLU A 56 7.09 4.52 -8.33
C GLU A 56 7.73 5.05 -7.05
N THR A 57 7.80 4.21 -6.03
CA THR A 57 8.49 4.54 -4.77
C THR A 57 9.96 4.87 -5.00
N ALA A 58 10.65 4.15 -5.90
CA ALA A 58 12.04 4.46 -6.24
C ALA A 58 12.19 5.87 -6.82
N ASN A 59 11.28 6.30 -7.70
CA ASN A 59 11.27 7.67 -8.22
C ASN A 59 11.01 8.71 -7.13
N LEU A 60 10.17 8.38 -6.14
CA LEU A 60 9.97 9.24 -4.97
C LEU A 60 11.26 9.34 -4.13
N MET A 61 11.91 8.22 -3.81
CA MET A 61 13.15 8.21 -3.02
C MET A 61 14.27 9.01 -3.67
N THR A 62 14.47 8.84 -4.98
CA THR A 62 15.48 9.63 -5.71
C THR A 62 15.13 11.12 -5.77
N THR A 63 13.84 11.47 -5.78
CA THR A 63 13.39 12.87 -5.71
C THR A 63 13.67 13.49 -4.34
N LEU A 64 13.43 12.76 -3.25
CA LEU A 64 13.74 13.22 -1.89
C LEU A 64 15.25 13.38 -1.69
N GLN A 65 16.04 12.41 -2.16
CA GLN A 65 17.51 12.48 -2.15
C GLN A 65 18.02 13.69 -2.93
N ALA A 66 17.48 13.95 -4.13
CA ALA A 66 17.81 15.14 -4.91
C ALA A 66 17.48 16.45 -4.16
N GLY A 67 16.44 16.44 -3.33
CA GLY A 67 16.09 17.50 -2.41
C GLY A 67 17.00 17.64 -1.19
N GLY A 68 18.03 16.82 -1.06
CA GLY A 68 19.02 16.86 0.04
C GLY A 68 18.70 15.95 1.22
N ALA A 69 17.64 15.14 1.14
CA ALA A 69 17.33 14.19 2.21
C ALA A 69 18.33 13.04 2.26
N ASP A 70 18.70 12.64 3.47
CA ASP A 70 19.34 11.36 3.76
C ASP A 70 18.23 10.32 3.98
N VAL A 71 18.05 9.39 3.02
CA VAL A 71 16.88 8.52 2.93
C VAL A 71 17.26 7.07 3.17
N VAL A 72 16.45 6.34 3.96
CA VAL A 72 16.44 4.88 4.03
C VAL A 72 15.06 4.36 3.69
N LEU A 73 14.99 3.24 2.96
CA LEU A 73 13.75 2.61 2.55
C LEU A 73 13.64 1.19 3.11
N VAL A 74 12.48 0.89 3.70
CA VAL A 74 12.07 -0.46 4.10
C VAL A 74 10.71 -0.79 3.51
N ALA A 75 10.39 -2.08 3.40
CA ALA A 75 9.08 -2.50 2.89
C ALA A 75 7.98 -2.25 3.93
N SER A 76 6.80 -1.83 3.47
CA SER A 76 5.57 -1.75 4.29
C SER A 76 4.76 -3.05 4.30
N ASN A 77 5.18 -4.02 3.49
CA ASN A 77 4.56 -5.35 3.42
C ASN A 77 5.58 -6.37 2.92
N PRO A 78 5.68 -7.57 3.56
CA PRO A 78 6.65 -8.60 3.18
C PRO A 78 6.53 -9.11 1.73
N LEU A 79 5.36 -8.97 1.09
CA LEU A 79 5.09 -9.52 -0.24
C LEU A 79 5.25 -8.51 -1.39
N SER A 80 5.32 -7.21 -1.09
CA SER A 80 5.20 -6.16 -2.10
C SER A 80 6.53 -5.64 -2.66
N THR A 81 7.66 -6.13 -2.17
CA THR A 81 8.99 -5.73 -2.66
C THR A 81 9.24 -6.22 -4.08
N GLN A 82 9.71 -5.33 -4.94
CA GLN A 82 10.33 -5.64 -6.23
C GLN A 82 11.85 -5.69 -6.02
N ASP A 83 12.41 -6.90 -5.96
CA ASP A 83 13.82 -7.12 -5.59
C ASP A 83 14.82 -6.44 -6.53
N ASP A 84 14.47 -6.31 -7.82
CA ASP A 84 15.27 -5.61 -8.82
C ASP A 84 15.27 -4.09 -8.59
N VAL A 85 14.16 -3.53 -8.13
CA VAL A 85 14.04 -2.11 -7.75
C VAL A 85 14.87 -1.83 -6.49
N ALA A 86 14.77 -2.68 -5.46
CA ALA A 86 15.59 -2.58 -4.26
C ALA A 86 17.09 -2.60 -4.61
N ALA A 87 17.50 -3.55 -5.46
CA ALA A 87 18.87 -3.64 -5.93
C ALA A 87 19.32 -2.39 -6.70
N SER A 88 18.46 -1.82 -7.55
CA SER A 88 18.78 -0.60 -8.31
C SER A 88 18.99 0.62 -7.41
N LEU A 89 18.13 0.82 -6.42
CA LEU A 89 18.29 1.93 -5.46
C LEU A 89 19.61 1.87 -4.72
N VAL A 90 20.00 0.67 -4.25
CA VAL A 90 21.28 0.47 -3.56
C VAL A 90 22.46 0.69 -4.50
N MET A 91 22.45 0.07 -5.69
CA MET A 91 23.63 0.01 -6.55
C MET A 91 23.84 1.25 -7.42
N HIS A 92 22.78 1.96 -7.78
CA HIS A 92 22.88 3.12 -8.69
C HIS A 92 22.58 4.46 -8.00
N ASN A 93 21.85 4.45 -6.89
CA ASN A 93 21.48 5.69 -6.19
C ASN A 93 22.10 5.79 -4.79
N GLU A 94 22.79 4.74 -4.34
CA GLU A 94 23.38 4.68 -3.00
C GLU A 94 22.36 4.92 -1.87
N ILE A 95 21.08 4.60 -2.13
CA ILE A 95 20.02 4.67 -1.13
C ILE A 95 19.95 3.33 -0.41
N PRO A 96 20.14 3.31 0.92
CA PRO A 96 20.00 2.11 1.72
C PRO A 96 18.57 1.55 1.63
N VAL A 97 18.45 0.26 1.28
CA VAL A 97 17.18 -0.45 1.24
C VAL A 97 17.28 -1.71 2.08
N HIS A 98 16.32 -1.93 2.97
CA HIS A 98 16.16 -3.19 3.71
C HIS A 98 14.79 -3.76 3.35
N ALA A 99 14.74 -4.61 2.33
CA ALA A 99 13.51 -5.21 1.82
C ALA A 99 13.81 -6.41 0.91
N ILE A 100 13.12 -7.52 1.17
CA ILE A 100 13.23 -8.76 0.39
C ILE A 100 11.81 -9.29 0.13
N LYS A 101 11.48 -9.59 -1.13
CA LYS A 101 10.18 -10.15 -1.45
C LYS A 101 10.00 -11.54 -0.80
N GLY A 102 8.95 -11.68 -0.01
CA GLY A 102 8.62 -12.91 0.68
C GLY A 102 9.37 -13.11 1.99
N GLU A 103 9.93 -12.04 2.57
CA GLU A 103 10.55 -12.07 3.88
C GLU A 103 9.57 -12.50 4.98
N ASP A 104 10.07 -13.16 6.02
CA ASP A 104 9.26 -13.53 7.17
C ASP A 104 9.04 -12.34 8.13
N ASN A 105 8.14 -12.50 9.08
CA ASN A 105 7.82 -11.43 10.03
C ASN A 105 9.03 -11.00 10.89
N ALA A 106 9.93 -11.90 11.22
CA ALA A 106 11.11 -11.58 12.02
C ALA A 106 12.07 -10.67 11.22
N THR A 107 12.29 -10.99 9.96
CA THR A 107 13.09 -10.19 9.02
C THR A 107 12.41 -8.84 8.74
N TYR A 108 11.11 -8.85 8.53
CA TYR A 108 10.33 -7.62 8.32
C TYR A 108 10.49 -6.63 9.47
N TYR A 109 10.30 -7.05 10.73
CA TYR A 109 10.49 -6.17 11.88
C TYR A 109 11.94 -5.82 12.15
N LYS A 110 12.91 -6.67 11.77
CA LYS A 110 14.32 -6.29 11.74
C LYS A 110 14.55 -5.12 10.77
N HIS A 111 13.95 -5.15 9.59
CA HIS A 111 14.04 -4.06 8.61
C HIS A 111 13.36 -2.78 9.11
N ILE A 112 12.18 -2.86 9.72
CA ILE A 112 11.54 -1.71 10.39
C ILE A 112 12.48 -1.08 11.41
N ASN A 113 13.16 -1.88 12.23
CA ASN A 113 14.14 -1.38 13.19
C ASN A 113 15.35 -0.73 12.50
N SER A 114 15.80 -1.23 11.35
CA SER A 114 16.86 -0.59 10.57
C SER A 114 16.47 0.83 10.12
N ALA A 115 15.19 1.03 9.72
CA ALA A 115 14.68 2.36 9.41
C ALA A 115 14.67 3.29 10.64
N ILE A 116 14.36 2.75 11.82
CA ILE A 116 14.38 3.50 13.07
C ILE A 116 15.83 3.83 13.51
N ASP A 117 16.78 2.90 13.34
CA ASP A 117 18.21 3.10 13.64
C ASP A 117 18.84 4.22 12.81
N HIS A 118 18.24 4.57 11.67
CA HIS A 118 18.60 5.76 10.89
C HIS A 118 18.33 7.08 11.64
N LYS A 119 17.57 7.04 12.75
CA LYS A 119 17.20 8.19 13.60
C LYS A 119 16.49 9.27 12.78
N PRO A 120 15.32 8.96 12.21
CA PRO A 120 14.63 9.87 11.30
C PRO A 120 14.19 11.17 11.99
N HIS A 121 14.29 12.27 11.24
CA HIS A 121 13.59 13.50 11.54
C HIS A 121 12.17 13.47 10.99
N ILE A 122 11.96 12.76 9.86
CA ILE A 122 10.66 12.58 9.22
C ILE A 122 10.45 11.10 8.91
N THR A 123 9.27 10.58 9.23
CA THR A 123 8.81 9.25 8.82
C THR A 123 7.86 9.35 7.63
N MET A 124 7.97 8.42 6.68
CA MET A 124 6.96 8.20 5.63
C MET A 124 6.48 6.77 5.79
N ASP A 125 5.22 6.58 6.13
CA ASP A 125 4.69 5.26 6.49
C ASP A 125 3.47 4.89 5.64
N ASP A 126 3.30 3.61 5.40
CA ASP A 126 2.17 3.01 4.71
C ASP A 126 1.65 1.84 5.55
N GLY A 127 0.83 2.17 6.55
CA GLY A 127 0.27 1.26 7.56
C GLY A 127 0.71 1.55 8.99
N ALA A 128 1.48 2.63 9.22
CA ALA A 128 1.92 3.11 10.54
C ALA A 128 2.81 2.11 11.31
N ASP A 129 3.55 1.22 10.65
CA ASP A 129 4.37 0.22 11.35
C ASP A 129 5.65 0.84 11.94
N VAL A 130 6.31 1.78 11.26
CA VAL A 130 7.45 2.54 11.82
C VAL A 130 7.00 3.43 12.96
N VAL A 131 5.91 4.18 12.76
CA VAL A 131 5.37 5.06 13.80
C VAL A 131 4.94 4.27 15.03
N SER A 132 4.24 3.14 14.85
CA SER A 132 3.83 2.27 15.95
C SER A 132 5.01 1.69 16.71
N THR A 133 6.03 1.21 16.00
CA THR A 133 7.24 0.64 16.61
C THR A 133 8.04 1.71 17.39
N LEU A 134 8.15 2.93 16.84
CA LEU A 134 8.75 4.07 17.54
C LEU A 134 8.05 4.34 18.87
N HIS A 135 6.72 4.39 18.88
CA HIS A 135 5.95 4.71 20.08
C HIS A 135 5.93 3.59 21.11
N LYS A 136 5.97 2.33 20.68
CA LYS A 136 5.90 1.16 21.55
C LYS A 136 7.27 0.76 22.10
N ASP A 137 8.24 0.60 21.19
CA ASP A 137 9.49 -0.12 21.51
C ASP A 137 10.75 0.76 21.46
N ARG A 138 10.70 1.96 20.84
CA ARG A 138 11.86 2.80 20.56
C ARG A 138 11.64 4.28 20.91
N ARG A 139 11.04 4.54 22.07
CA ARG A 139 10.62 5.87 22.53
C ARG A 139 11.75 6.88 22.69
N ASP A 140 12.96 6.43 22.90
CA ASP A 140 14.17 7.24 23.00
C ASP A 140 14.47 8.02 21.70
N PHE A 141 13.99 7.56 20.56
CA PHE A 141 14.15 8.23 19.26
C PHE A 141 13.04 9.25 18.95
N LEU A 142 11.93 9.24 19.66
CA LEU A 142 10.80 10.17 19.41
C LEU A 142 11.19 11.64 19.49
N LYS A 143 12.15 11.98 20.32
CA LYS A 143 12.63 13.37 20.54
C LYS A 143 13.22 14.02 19.27
N ASP A 144 13.72 13.21 18.35
CA ASP A 144 14.38 13.66 17.13
C ASP A 144 13.39 13.74 15.94
N VAL A 145 12.17 13.17 16.08
CA VAL A 145 11.15 13.16 15.02
C VAL A 145 10.36 14.47 15.03
N ILE A 146 10.40 15.17 13.91
CA ILE A 146 9.67 16.43 13.68
C ILE A 146 8.23 16.15 13.27
N GLY A 147 8.02 15.08 12.48
CA GLY A 147 6.70 14.70 11.97
C GLY A 147 6.77 13.51 11.03
N GLY A 148 5.60 13.12 10.50
CA GLY A 148 5.50 12.01 9.55
C GLY A 148 4.44 12.23 8.50
N THR A 149 4.37 11.30 7.54
CA THR A 149 3.30 11.16 6.56
C THR A 149 2.76 9.75 6.57
N GLU A 150 1.46 9.59 6.32
CA GLU A 150 0.80 8.28 6.24
C GLU A 150 0.07 8.14 4.90
N GLU A 151 0.40 7.07 4.20
CA GLU A 151 -0.05 6.79 2.83
C GLU A 151 -1.44 6.12 2.79
N THR A 152 -1.83 5.35 3.82
CA THR A 152 -2.93 4.42 3.69
C THR A 152 -4.04 4.55 4.74
N THR A 153 -5.27 4.17 4.38
CA THR A 153 -6.46 4.29 5.21
C THR A 153 -6.30 3.60 6.57
N THR A 154 -5.75 2.38 6.61
CA THR A 154 -5.58 1.61 7.85
C THR A 154 -4.56 2.27 8.79
N GLY A 155 -3.48 2.84 8.24
CA GLY A 155 -2.50 3.60 9.01
C GLY A 155 -3.10 4.89 9.58
N VAL A 156 -3.85 5.65 8.76
CA VAL A 156 -4.54 6.87 9.24
C VAL A 156 -5.53 6.55 10.37
N ILE A 157 -6.28 5.44 10.29
CA ILE A 157 -7.19 5.01 11.36
C ILE A 157 -6.41 4.73 12.66
N ARG A 158 -5.30 4.00 12.58
CA ARG A 158 -4.41 3.72 13.73
C ARG A 158 -3.88 5.01 14.35
N LEU A 159 -3.36 5.92 13.53
CA LEU A 159 -2.78 7.18 14.00
C LEU A 159 -3.83 8.11 14.61
N ARG A 160 -5.05 8.13 14.08
CA ARG A 160 -6.16 8.86 14.69
C ARG A 160 -6.56 8.30 16.06
N ALA A 161 -6.58 6.97 16.20
CA ALA A 161 -6.80 6.34 17.51
C ALA A 161 -5.68 6.71 18.49
N MET A 162 -4.42 6.61 18.10
CA MET A 162 -3.28 7.03 18.93
C MET A 162 -3.34 8.52 19.31
N ALA A 163 -3.80 9.38 18.41
CA ALA A 163 -3.96 10.82 18.69
C ALA A 163 -5.11 11.07 19.69
N ALA A 164 -6.24 10.36 19.54
CA ALA A 164 -7.38 10.45 20.46
C ALA A 164 -7.01 9.99 21.87
N ASP A 165 -6.17 8.97 21.99
CA ASP A 165 -5.65 8.46 23.26
C ASP A 165 -4.51 9.33 23.84
N GLY A 166 -4.10 10.40 23.15
CA GLY A 166 -2.97 11.24 23.56
C GLY A 166 -1.61 10.53 23.49
N ALA A 167 -1.52 9.42 22.77
CA ALA A 167 -0.31 8.61 22.65
C ALA A 167 0.60 9.03 21.48
N LEU A 168 0.08 9.73 20.46
CA LEU A 168 0.84 10.18 19.30
C LEU A 168 1.72 11.37 19.67
N ALA A 169 3.05 11.18 19.62
CA ALA A 169 4.03 12.14 20.12
C ALA A 169 4.41 13.25 19.14
N PHE A 170 4.11 13.09 17.86
CA PHE A 170 4.46 14.06 16.81
C PHE A 170 3.36 14.13 15.75
N PRO A 171 3.25 15.24 14.99
CA PRO A 171 2.22 15.39 13.97
C PRO A 171 2.47 14.46 12.77
N VAL A 172 1.39 13.90 12.22
CA VAL A 172 1.44 13.09 11.00
C VAL A 172 0.44 13.62 9.98
N VAL A 173 0.92 13.88 8.76
CA VAL A 173 0.09 14.31 7.64
C VAL A 173 -0.58 13.09 7.02
N ALA A 174 -1.91 13.06 7.05
CA ALA A 174 -2.70 12.00 6.41
C ALA A 174 -2.76 12.22 4.88
N VAL A 175 -1.71 11.84 4.17
CA VAL A 175 -1.61 11.94 2.71
C VAL A 175 -2.73 11.14 2.03
N ASN A 176 -3.10 9.99 2.62
CA ASN A 176 -4.22 9.19 2.13
C ASN A 176 -5.54 9.99 2.00
N ASP A 177 -5.74 11.00 2.85
CA ASP A 177 -7.00 11.78 2.88
C ASP A 177 -6.99 12.94 1.89
N ALA A 178 -5.89 13.19 1.19
CA ALA A 178 -5.85 14.17 0.12
C ALA A 178 -6.76 13.73 -1.05
N MET A 179 -7.57 14.65 -1.57
CA MET A 179 -8.48 14.36 -2.70
C MET A 179 -7.73 13.83 -3.92
N THR A 180 -6.56 14.40 -4.21
CA THR A 180 -5.71 13.98 -5.32
C THR A 180 -5.05 12.61 -5.10
N LYS A 181 -5.08 12.07 -3.87
CA LYS A 181 -4.59 10.72 -3.57
C LYS A 181 -5.71 9.71 -3.65
N HIS A 182 -6.68 9.73 -2.74
CA HIS A 182 -7.64 8.63 -2.61
C HIS A 182 -8.64 8.53 -3.75
N PHE A 183 -9.02 9.64 -4.40
CA PHE A 183 -9.89 9.58 -5.58
C PHE A 183 -9.23 8.88 -6.78
N PHE A 184 -7.90 8.87 -6.84
CA PHE A 184 -7.17 8.34 -7.99
C PHE A 184 -6.44 7.04 -7.64
N ASP A 185 -5.54 7.05 -6.66
CA ASP A 185 -4.79 5.87 -6.28
C ASP A 185 -5.68 4.77 -5.71
N ASN A 186 -6.39 5.04 -4.61
CA ASN A 186 -7.24 4.02 -3.99
C ASN A 186 -8.34 3.55 -4.95
N ARG A 187 -8.96 4.46 -5.71
CA ARG A 187 -10.07 4.10 -6.58
C ARG A 187 -9.60 3.46 -7.88
N TYR A 188 -8.78 4.14 -8.65
CA TYR A 188 -8.41 3.69 -9.99
C TYR A 188 -7.19 2.79 -10.01
N GLY A 189 -6.17 3.11 -9.21
CA GLY A 189 -4.94 2.34 -9.09
C GLY A 189 -5.20 0.96 -8.48
N THR A 190 -5.78 0.92 -7.27
CA THR A 190 -6.10 -0.34 -6.58
C THR A 190 -7.09 -1.18 -7.37
N GLY A 191 -8.11 -0.57 -7.98
CA GLY A 191 -9.09 -1.30 -8.79
C GLY A 191 -8.44 -1.99 -9.99
N GLN A 192 -7.51 -1.32 -10.68
CA GLN A 192 -6.80 -1.88 -11.81
C GLN A 192 -5.81 -2.98 -11.39
N SER A 193 -4.96 -2.71 -10.39
CA SER A 193 -3.93 -3.65 -9.95
C SER A 193 -4.53 -4.93 -9.34
N THR A 194 -5.65 -4.82 -8.62
CA THR A 194 -6.37 -5.98 -8.10
C THR A 194 -6.91 -6.86 -9.23
N MET A 195 -7.53 -6.28 -10.26
CA MET A 195 -8.00 -7.05 -11.42
C MET A 195 -6.85 -7.70 -12.18
N ASP A 196 -5.73 -6.99 -12.38
CA ASP A 196 -4.53 -7.56 -13.00
C ASP A 196 -4.01 -8.75 -12.18
N GLY A 197 -3.93 -8.62 -10.86
CA GLY A 197 -3.52 -9.69 -9.96
C GLY A 197 -4.43 -10.92 -10.03
N ILE A 198 -5.74 -10.74 -9.99
CA ILE A 198 -6.73 -11.82 -10.10
C ILE A 198 -6.59 -12.55 -11.43
N ILE A 199 -6.49 -11.82 -12.55
CA ILE A 199 -6.37 -12.42 -13.88
C ILE A 199 -5.06 -13.21 -14.00
N ARG A 200 -3.93 -12.67 -13.55
CA ARG A 200 -2.64 -13.36 -13.57
C ARG A 200 -2.64 -14.62 -12.70
N ALA A 201 -3.26 -14.56 -11.52
CA ALA A 201 -3.30 -15.68 -10.59
C ALA A 201 -4.22 -16.82 -11.06
N THR A 202 -5.30 -16.51 -11.77
CA THR A 202 -6.36 -17.46 -12.08
C THR A 202 -6.48 -17.81 -13.56
N ASN A 203 -6.08 -16.92 -14.44
CA ASN A 203 -6.33 -16.98 -15.90
C ASN A 203 -7.83 -17.14 -16.25
N LEU A 204 -8.72 -16.65 -15.38
CA LEU A 204 -10.18 -16.76 -15.59
C LEU A 204 -10.67 -15.69 -16.55
N LEU A 205 -11.66 -16.09 -17.39
CA LEU A 205 -12.49 -15.13 -18.12
C LEU A 205 -13.45 -14.47 -17.12
N ILE A 206 -13.34 -13.17 -16.95
CA ILE A 206 -14.12 -12.39 -15.99
C ILE A 206 -15.56 -12.16 -16.50
N ALA A 207 -15.73 -12.04 -17.82
CA ALA A 207 -17.03 -11.82 -18.43
C ALA A 207 -18.03 -12.95 -18.08
N GLY A 208 -19.23 -12.56 -17.64
CA GLY A 208 -20.29 -13.47 -17.22
C GLY A 208 -20.14 -14.06 -15.82
N LYS A 209 -19.01 -13.85 -15.14
CA LYS A 209 -18.81 -14.30 -13.75
C LYS A 209 -19.56 -13.43 -12.76
N THR A 210 -20.04 -14.02 -11.69
CA THR A 210 -20.53 -13.28 -10.53
C THR A 210 -19.36 -12.89 -9.64
N PHE A 211 -19.09 -11.59 -9.57
CA PHE A 211 -17.98 -11.02 -8.82
C PHE A 211 -18.50 -10.34 -7.55
N VAL A 212 -18.18 -10.87 -6.38
CA VAL A 212 -18.58 -10.35 -5.07
C VAL A 212 -17.50 -9.44 -4.53
N VAL A 213 -17.83 -8.19 -4.27
CA VAL A 213 -16.97 -7.16 -3.71
C VAL A 213 -17.39 -6.94 -2.25
N GLY A 214 -16.51 -7.25 -1.30
CA GLY A 214 -16.72 -6.99 0.13
C GLY A 214 -16.27 -5.59 0.50
N GLY A 215 -17.24 -4.73 0.85
CA GLY A 215 -17.04 -3.30 1.11
C GLY A 215 -17.38 -2.41 -0.08
N TYR A 216 -17.59 -1.08 0.19
CA TYR A 216 -17.80 -0.07 -0.85
C TYR A 216 -17.08 1.25 -0.53
N GLY A 217 -15.87 1.15 0.06
CA GLY A 217 -14.92 2.26 0.15
C GLY A 217 -14.28 2.59 -1.19
N TRP A 218 -13.30 3.47 -1.22
CA TRP A 218 -12.68 3.94 -2.48
C TRP A 218 -12.08 2.81 -3.32
N CYS A 219 -11.36 1.89 -2.70
CA CYS A 219 -10.77 0.73 -3.40
C CYS A 219 -11.86 -0.18 -4.00
N ALA A 220 -12.88 -0.49 -3.20
CA ALA A 220 -13.97 -1.37 -3.60
C ALA A 220 -14.80 -0.77 -4.74
N ARG A 221 -15.07 0.54 -4.72
CA ARG A 221 -15.72 1.27 -5.84
C ARG A 221 -14.93 1.10 -7.14
N GLY A 222 -13.62 1.28 -7.05
CA GLY A 222 -12.74 1.13 -8.21
C GLY A 222 -12.74 -0.30 -8.75
N LEU A 223 -12.64 -1.30 -7.88
CA LEU A 223 -12.69 -2.70 -8.27
C LEU A 223 -14.03 -3.08 -8.88
N ALA A 224 -15.14 -2.72 -8.24
CA ALA A 224 -16.50 -2.98 -8.74
C ALA A 224 -16.69 -2.41 -10.15
N MET A 225 -16.24 -1.18 -10.37
CA MET A 225 -16.29 -0.53 -11.68
C MET A 225 -15.43 -1.28 -12.73
N ARG A 226 -14.22 -1.71 -12.37
CA ARG A 226 -13.33 -2.45 -13.28
C ARG A 226 -13.90 -3.83 -13.61
N ALA A 227 -14.38 -4.58 -12.61
CA ALA A 227 -14.98 -5.89 -12.80
C ALA A 227 -16.21 -5.81 -13.73
N ARG A 228 -17.10 -4.82 -13.50
CA ARG A 228 -18.25 -4.56 -14.39
C ARG A 228 -17.80 -4.20 -15.81
N GLY A 229 -16.78 -3.36 -15.95
CA GLY A 229 -16.21 -2.99 -17.26
C GLY A 229 -15.61 -4.18 -18.02
N MET A 230 -15.24 -5.25 -17.32
CA MET A 230 -14.78 -6.51 -17.91
C MET A 230 -15.92 -7.53 -18.12
N GLY A 231 -17.17 -7.12 -17.92
CA GLY A 231 -18.35 -7.94 -18.18
C GLY A 231 -18.79 -8.83 -17.02
N ALA A 232 -18.30 -8.61 -15.80
CA ALA A 232 -18.77 -9.33 -14.63
C ALA A 232 -20.16 -8.87 -14.18
N ASN A 233 -20.91 -9.79 -13.55
CA ASN A 233 -22.10 -9.50 -12.77
C ASN A 233 -21.67 -9.16 -11.35
N VAL A 234 -21.58 -7.88 -11.02
CA VAL A 234 -21.01 -7.45 -9.72
C VAL A 234 -22.08 -7.42 -8.64
N ILE A 235 -21.76 -8.01 -7.49
CA ILE A 235 -22.49 -7.91 -6.23
C ILE A 235 -21.60 -7.18 -5.22
N VAL A 236 -22.17 -6.20 -4.53
CA VAL A 236 -21.49 -5.50 -3.43
C VAL A 236 -22.10 -5.95 -2.10
N THR A 237 -21.26 -6.21 -1.11
CA THR A 237 -21.69 -6.43 0.27
C THR A 237 -21.12 -5.31 1.14
N GLU A 238 -21.98 -4.61 1.87
CA GLU A 238 -21.57 -3.46 2.69
C GLU A 238 -22.43 -3.36 3.95
N ILE A 239 -21.80 -3.01 5.08
CA ILE A 239 -22.50 -2.85 6.37
C ILE A 239 -22.92 -1.41 6.66
N ASP A 240 -22.21 -0.43 6.04
CA ASP A 240 -22.58 0.99 6.13
C ASP A 240 -23.74 1.26 5.17
N PRO A 241 -24.93 1.62 5.69
CA PRO A 241 -26.12 1.80 4.84
C PRO A 241 -25.97 2.94 3.84
N LEU A 242 -25.18 3.96 4.11
CA LEU A 242 -24.93 5.06 3.17
C LEU A 242 -24.09 4.57 1.97
N LYS A 243 -23.03 3.84 2.24
CA LYS A 243 -22.21 3.25 1.17
C LYS A 243 -22.94 2.18 0.38
N ALA A 244 -23.79 1.39 1.06
CA ALA A 244 -24.67 0.42 0.39
C ALA A 244 -25.63 1.12 -0.55
N LEU A 245 -26.23 2.23 -0.13
CA LEU A 245 -27.12 3.05 -0.98
C LEU A 245 -26.36 3.65 -2.18
N GLU A 246 -25.15 4.15 -1.97
CA GLU A 246 -24.31 4.62 -3.08
C GLU A 246 -24.02 3.51 -4.09
N ALA A 247 -23.72 2.27 -3.63
CA ALA A 247 -23.52 1.15 -4.52
C ALA A 247 -24.76 0.83 -5.38
N VAL A 248 -25.95 0.91 -4.78
CA VAL A 248 -27.22 0.76 -5.52
C VAL A 248 -27.39 1.86 -6.57
N MET A 249 -27.11 3.13 -6.20
CA MET A 249 -27.20 4.27 -7.13
C MET A 249 -26.18 4.19 -8.26
N ASP A 250 -25.01 3.59 -8.00
CA ASP A 250 -24.00 3.29 -9.03
C ASP A 250 -24.38 2.09 -9.93
N GLY A 251 -25.54 1.46 -9.68
CA GLY A 251 -26.12 0.38 -10.50
C GLY A 251 -25.59 -1.01 -10.16
N PHE A 252 -25.11 -1.23 -8.93
CA PHE A 252 -24.71 -2.55 -8.46
C PHE A 252 -25.84 -3.24 -7.67
N ARG A 253 -25.85 -4.56 -7.70
CA ARG A 253 -26.66 -5.35 -6.78
C ARG A 253 -26.01 -5.30 -5.40
N VAL A 254 -26.81 -5.04 -4.37
CA VAL A 254 -26.34 -5.02 -2.97
C VAL A 254 -27.10 -6.05 -2.16
N MET A 255 -26.40 -6.84 -1.37
CA MET A 255 -26.98 -7.85 -0.48
C MET A 255 -26.00 -8.19 0.64
N THR A 256 -26.44 -8.98 1.61
CA THR A 256 -25.57 -9.48 2.66
C THR A 256 -24.56 -10.52 2.12
N MET A 257 -23.43 -10.73 2.84
CA MET A 257 -22.46 -11.74 2.43
C MET A 257 -23.06 -13.15 2.45
N VAL A 258 -23.97 -13.44 3.38
CA VAL A 258 -24.68 -14.72 3.47
C VAL A 258 -25.50 -15.00 2.19
N GLU A 259 -26.17 -13.98 1.66
CA GLU A 259 -26.94 -14.09 0.41
C GLU A 259 -26.01 -14.16 -0.82
N ALA A 260 -24.87 -13.48 -0.79
CA ALA A 260 -23.92 -13.44 -1.90
C ALA A 260 -23.07 -14.71 -2.02
N ALA A 261 -22.76 -15.37 -0.90
CA ALA A 261 -21.87 -16.53 -0.86
C ALA A 261 -22.24 -17.66 -1.84
N PRO A 262 -23.51 -18.13 -1.94
CA PRO A 262 -23.87 -19.18 -2.89
C PRO A 262 -23.89 -18.73 -4.36
N LEU A 263 -23.85 -17.42 -4.62
CA LEU A 263 -23.96 -16.84 -5.97
C LEU A 263 -22.59 -16.56 -6.61
N GLY A 264 -21.59 -16.24 -5.79
CA GLY A 264 -20.29 -15.76 -6.23
C GLY A 264 -19.43 -16.82 -6.93
N ASP A 265 -18.73 -16.41 -7.97
CA ASP A 265 -17.64 -17.17 -8.60
C ASP A 265 -16.28 -16.63 -8.15
N ILE A 266 -16.19 -15.31 -7.92
CA ILE A 266 -15.00 -14.61 -7.47
C ILE A 266 -15.40 -13.69 -6.31
N PHE A 267 -14.62 -13.73 -5.23
CA PHE A 267 -14.81 -12.89 -4.04
C PHE A 267 -13.56 -12.04 -3.84
N CYS A 268 -13.73 -10.75 -3.57
CA CYS A 268 -12.63 -9.87 -3.19
C CYS A 268 -13.06 -8.95 -2.05
N THR A 269 -12.36 -9.04 -0.92
CA THR A 269 -12.59 -8.19 0.26
C THR A 269 -11.69 -6.96 0.22
N LEU A 270 -12.24 -5.79 0.56
CA LEU A 270 -11.53 -4.49 0.50
C LEU A 270 -11.94 -3.57 1.66
N THR A 271 -12.21 -4.14 2.83
CA THR A 271 -12.65 -3.38 4.01
C THR A 271 -11.50 -3.01 4.94
N GLY A 272 -10.43 -3.81 4.95
CA GLY A 272 -9.37 -3.73 5.96
C GLY A 272 -9.75 -4.34 7.31
N ASP A 273 -10.92 -4.99 7.40
CA ASP A 273 -11.45 -5.63 8.61
C ASP A 273 -11.21 -7.14 8.59
N LEU A 274 -11.23 -7.73 9.78
CA LEU A 274 -11.21 -9.18 9.97
C LEU A 274 -12.63 -9.74 9.81
N HIS A 275 -12.74 -11.04 9.48
CA HIS A 275 -13.99 -11.80 9.44
C HIS A 275 -15.04 -11.29 8.44
N VAL A 276 -14.61 -10.63 7.35
CA VAL A 276 -15.50 -10.29 6.23
C VAL A 276 -16.07 -11.55 5.58
N LEU A 277 -15.24 -12.58 5.52
CA LEU A 277 -15.60 -13.95 5.16
C LEU A 277 -15.25 -14.89 6.31
N ASP A 278 -16.22 -15.66 6.76
CA ASP A 278 -16.10 -16.66 7.82
C ASP A 278 -16.40 -18.07 7.30
N LYS A 279 -16.15 -19.07 8.12
CA LYS A 279 -16.34 -20.49 7.80
C LYS A 279 -17.69 -20.79 7.14
N HIS A 280 -18.79 -20.27 7.69
CA HIS A 280 -20.13 -20.50 7.16
C HIS A 280 -20.34 -19.90 5.77
N HIS A 281 -19.64 -18.83 5.42
CA HIS A 281 -19.66 -18.28 4.05
C HIS A 281 -18.92 -19.22 3.09
N PHE A 282 -17.73 -19.71 3.47
CA PHE A 282 -16.97 -20.65 2.65
C PHE A 282 -17.74 -21.97 2.42
N GLU A 283 -18.45 -22.47 3.44
CA GLU A 283 -19.29 -23.67 3.33
C GLU A 283 -20.47 -23.50 2.36
N ALA A 284 -20.98 -22.25 2.21
CA ALA A 284 -22.07 -21.92 1.31
C ALA A 284 -21.62 -21.58 -0.12
N MET A 285 -20.33 -21.36 -0.36
CA MET A 285 -19.77 -21.04 -1.67
C MET A 285 -19.90 -22.21 -2.64
N LYS A 286 -19.86 -21.90 -3.93
CA LYS A 286 -19.76 -22.92 -5.00
C LYS A 286 -18.51 -23.77 -4.79
N ALA A 287 -18.55 -25.03 -5.20
CA ALA A 287 -17.43 -25.98 -5.04
C ALA A 287 -16.11 -25.50 -5.68
N VAL A 288 -16.20 -24.61 -6.68
CA VAL A 288 -15.03 -23.95 -7.28
C VAL A 288 -15.30 -22.45 -7.30
N SER A 289 -14.76 -21.74 -6.34
CA SER A 289 -14.76 -20.27 -6.28
C SER A 289 -13.37 -19.78 -5.98
N TYR A 290 -13.04 -18.55 -6.39
CA TYR A 290 -11.77 -17.87 -6.11
C TYR A 290 -12.01 -16.77 -5.09
N THR A 291 -11.19 -16.74 -4.03
CA THR A 291 -11.23 -15.68 -3.02
C THR A 291 -9.90 -14.93 -2.99
N HIS A 292 -9.97 -13.61 -3.12
CA HIS A 292 -8.84 -12.70 -3.01
C HIS A 292 -9.01 -11.84 -1.76
N LEU A 293 -8.09 -11.97 -0.81
CA LEU A 293 -8.04 -11.16 0.40
C LEU A 293 -6.96 -10.09 0.22
N ARG A 294 -7.28 -8.86 0.60
CA ARG A 294 -6.30 -7.78 0.57
C ARG A 294 -5.27 -7.96 1.70
N ALA A 295 -4.05 -7.49 1.49
CA ALA A 295 -2.89 -7.73 2.36
C ALA A 295 -3.09 -7.41 3.86
N HIS A 296 -3.96 -6.46 4.21
CA HIS A 296 -4.23 -6.08 5.60
C HIS A 296 -5.32 -6.93 6.28
N GLU A 297 -5.96 -7.84 5.57
CA GLU A 297 -7.04 -8.70 6.08
C GLU A 297 -6.55 -10.10 6.48
N THR A 298 -5.27 -10.38 6.29
CA THR A 298 -4.64 -11.70 6.53
C THR A 298 -3.74 -11.75 7.77
N ARG A 299 -3.77 -10.73 8.61
CA ARG A 299 -2.98 -10.67 9.85
C ARG A 299 -3.68 -11.33 11.03
#